data_4416b7f6f2b03f90f9d874b48005a86e
#
_entry.id   4416b7f6f2b03f90f9d874b48005a86e
#
_cell.length_a   1.000
_cell.length_b   1.000
_cell.length_c   1.000
_cell.angle_alpha   90.00
_cell.angle_beta   90.00
_cell.angle_gamma   90.00
#
_symmetry.space_group_name_H-M   'P 1'
#
loop_
_entity.id
_entity.type
_entity.pdbx_description
1 polymer ?
#
loop_
_entity_poly.entity_id
_entity_poly.type
_entity_poly.pdbx_seq_one_letter_code
_entity_poly.pdbx_strand_id
1 'polypeptide(L)'
;MEQTLTAKLKILPDPSDAQLLIDTMHAYSAACDLVSDYVYKFHDLSISSLNRELYHLIRQRFGLRSQMAQSVLRTVVARYKTILTNQNQWIKPKFRRPQLDLVWNRDYSLNRDRTLFSVNTLQGRIKVPFHAEGVDTDGRFGTAKLVYRHGKFFLHVPVTKEIDVISTSDATNVVGIDRGIRFLAVSYDSNGKSAFFSGAVVKQKRAHYKALRKELQQVRTPSSRRKLKAIGQRENRWMRDVNHCISKALVRNNPEGTLFVLEDLTGIRAATERVRVRNRYVSVSWAYYDLQQKLVYKALKNHQSVITVDPAYTSQTCPKCRHVSRANRDKKKHIFCCGHCGYTSNDDRIGAMNLHRMGMEYLVQCQGGMPSLAGSQSIGPDVTAAASAVTNVGGRKADHHGSVTSPHLKASA
;
A
#
# COMPACT_ATOMS: atom_id res chain seq x y z
N MET A 1 9.22 18.65 1.34
CA MET A 1 9.23 17.25 1.86
C MET A 1 9.50 16.27 0.74
N GLU A 2 10.30 15.20 0.97
CA GLU A 2 10.51 14.17 -0.05
C GLU A 2 9.41 13.10 -0.01
N GLN A 3 8.82 12.81 -1.15
CA GLN A 3 7.91 11.67 -1.33
C GLN A 3 8.51 10.66 -2.30
N THR A 4 8.60 9.38 -1.89
CA THR A 4 9.06 8.29 -2.74
C THR A 4 7.89 7.39 -3.12
N LEU A 5 7.63 7.26 -4.41
CA LEU A 5 6.64 6.33 -4.96
C LEU A 5 7.32 5.29 -5.85
N THR A 6 6.80 4.07 -5.89
CA THR A 6 7.35 3.03 -6.76
C THR A 6 6.64 3.03 -8.11
N ALA A 7 7.36 3.48 -9.14
CA ALA A 7 6.96 3.32 -10.54
C ALA A 7 7.10 1.86 -10.97
N LYS A 8 6.10 1.33 -11.66
CA LYS A 8 6.13 -0.03 -12.20
C LYS A 8 6.15 0.01 -13.72
N LEU A 9 7.30 -0.24 -14.30
CA LEU A 9 7.53 -0.24 -15.75
C LEU A 9 7.43 -1.66 -16.29
N LYS A 10 6.74 -1.85 -17.42
CA LYS A 10 6.72 -3.13 -18.13
C LYS A 10 7.86 -3.14 -19.14
N ILE A 11 8.80 -4.05 -18.96
CA ILE A 11 9.97 -4.21 -19.84
C ILE A 11 9.61 -5.19 -20.96
N LEU A 12 10.02 -4.87 -22.17
CA LEU A 12 9.68 -5.58 -23.42
C LEU A 12 10.94 -6.08 -24.14
N PRO A 13 11.69 -7.04 -23.57
CA PRO A 13 12.86 -7.61 -24.21
C PRO A 13 12.46 -8.46 -25.42
N ASP A 14 13.33 -8.53 -26.42
CA ASP A 14 13.27 -9.59 -27.41
C ASP A 14 13.60 -10.96 -26.80
N PRO A 15 13.46 -12.08 -27.53
CA PRO A 15 13.71 -13.41 -26.98
C PRO A 15 15.16 -13.63 -26.49
N SER A 16 16.16 -13.05 -27.13
CA SER A 16 17.58 -13.18 -26.76
C SER A 16 17.88 -12.40 -25.50
N ASP A 17 17.46 -11.15 -25.42
CA ASP A 17 17.58 -10.30 -24.24
C ASP A 17 16.77 -10.86 -23.05
N ALA A 18 15.60 -11.43 -23.34
CA ALA A 18 14.77 -12.07 -22.30
C ALA A 18 15.49 -13.25 -21.64
N GLN A 19 16.14 -14.10 -22.44
CA GLN A 19 16.91 -15.21 -21.90
C GLN A 19 18.12 -14.72 -21.09
N LEU A 20 18.86 -13.73 -21.61
CA LEU A 20 20.00 -13.15 -20.91
C LEU A 20 19.61 -12.49 -19.57
N LEU A 21 18.46 -11.82 -19.52
CA LEU A 21 17.92 -11.29 -18.27
C LEU A 21 17.56 -12.40 -17.29
N ILE A 22 16.96 -13.50 -17.75
CA ILE A 22 16.61 -14.66 -16.92
C ILE A 22 17.87 -15.31 -16.36
N ASP A 23 18.89 -15.52 -17.19
CA ASP A 23 20.16 -16.12 -16.78
C ASP A 23 20.87 -15.24 -15.73
N THR A 24 20.87 -13.93 -15.94
CA THR A 24 21.40 -12.96 -14.97
C THR A 24 20.65 -13.01 -13.63
N MET A 25 19.31 -13.13 -13.66
CA MET A 25 18.51 -13.28 -12.46
C MET A 25 18.76 -14.60 -11.73
N HIS A 26 18.99 -15.68 -12.46
CA HIS A 26 19.32 -16.99 -11.89
C HIS A 26 20.69 -16.95 -11.22
N ALA A 27 21.71 -16.39 -11.89
CA ALA A 27 23.04 -16.20 -11.31
C ALA A 27 22.98 -15.34 -10.03
N TYR A 28 22.20 -14.26 -10.05
CA TYR A 28 21.99 -13.40 -8.88
C TYR A 28 21.32 -14.15 -7.72
N SER A 29 20.28 -14.94 -8.01
CA SER A 29 19.58 -15.72 -7.00
C SER A 29 20.45 -16.81 -6.39
N ALA A 30 21.26 -17.50 -7.22
CA ALA A 30 22.22 -18.50 -6.76
C ALA A 30 23.34 -17.87 -5.88
N ALA A 31 23.80 -16.68 -6.23
CA ALA A 31 24.73 -15.91 -5.41
C ALA A 31 24.08 -15.51 -4.07
N CYS A 32 22.81 -15.13 -4.05
CA CYS A 32 22.08 -14.85 -2.80
C CYS A 32 21.96 -16.11 -1.92
N ASP A 33 21.72 -17.28 -2.51
CA ASP A 33 21.67 -18.54 -1.74
C ASP A 33 23.05 -18.89 -1.14
N LEU A 34 24.14 -18.71 -1.88
CA LEU A 34 25.51 -18.89 -1.38
C LEU A 34 25.80 -17.96 -0.18
N VAL A 35 25.50 -16.67 -0.33
CA VAL A 35 25.68 -15.70 0.78
C VAL A 35 24.77 -16.04 1.96
N SER A 36 23.54 -16.50 1.69
CA SER A 36 22.61 -16.93 2.73
C SER A 36 23.14 -18.14 3.52
N ASP A 37 23.86 -19.07 2.86
CA ASP A 37 24.50 -20.21 3.53
C ASP A 37 25.60 -19.75 4.47
N TYR A 38 26.43 -18.83 4.03
CA TYR A 38 27.48 -18.23 4.85
C TYR A 38 26.92 -17.48 6.06
N VAL A 39 25.96 -16.56 5.82
CA VAL A 39 25.30 -15.79 6.88
C VAL A 39 24.60 -16.70 7.89
N TYR A 40 23.97 -17.77 7.43
CA TYR A 40 23.30 -18.73 8.31
C TYR A 40 24.29 -19.44 9.24
N LYS A 41 25.45 -19.82 8.68
CA LYS A 41 26.49 -20.58 9.42
C LYS A 41 27.23 -19.70 10.42
N PHE A 42 27.60 -18.48 10.04
CA PHE A 42 28.47 -17.62 10.84
C PHE A 42 27.73 -16.52 11.61
N HIS A 43 26.42 -16.40 11.45
CA HIS A 43 25.57 -15.38 12.07
C HIS A 43 26.04 -13.94 11.82
N ASP A 44 26.80 -13.71 10.73
CA ASP A 44 27.36 -12.41 10.37
C ASP A 44 26.41 -11.63 9.43
N LEU A 45 25.99 -10.45 9.87
CA LEU A 45 25.17 -9.49 9.11
C LEU A 45 25.94 -8.21 8.76
N SER A 46 27.26 -8.17 9.00
CA SER A 46 28.13 -7.05 8.66
C SER A 46 28.41 -7.02 7.15
N ILE A 47 27.95 -5.98 6.48
CA ILE A 47 28.19 -5.81 5.03
C ILE A 47 29.68 -5.72 4.73
N SER A 48 30.49 -5.08 5.59
CA SER A 48 31.93 -4.93 5.42
C SER A 48 32.64 -6.28 5.49
N SER A 49 32.30 -7.11 6.49
CA SER A 49 32.84 -8.46 6.64
C SER A 49 32.46 -9.36 5.45
N LEU A 50 31.16 -9.42 5.13
CA LEU A 50 30.69 -10.20 3.99
C LEU A 50 31.30 -9.75 2.66
N ASN A 51 31.55 -8.46 2.47
CA ASN A 51 32.21 -7.96 1.28
C ASN A 51 33.67 -8.44 1.20
N ARG A 52 34.40 -8.41 2.30
CA ARG A 52 35.80 -8.91 2.35
C ARG A 52 35.87 -10.40 2.02
N GLU A 53 34.98 -11.20 2.59
CA GLU A 53 35.02 -12.67 2.46
C GLU A 53 34.42 -13.18 1.14
N LEU A 54 33.33 -12.58 0.65
CA LEU A 54 32.53 -13.19 -0.39
C LEU A 54 32.52 -12.42 -1.72
N TYR A 55 32.96 -11.15 -1.77
CA TYR A 55 32.85 -10.33 -2.97
C TYR A 55 33.57 -10.95 -4.19
N HIS A 56 34.82 -11.35 -4.05
CA HIS A 56 35.60 -11.95 -5.13
C HIS A 56 35.05 -13.32 -5.54
N LEU A 57 34.62 -14.13 -4.58
CA LEU A 57 33.99 -15.43 -4.84
C LEU A 57 32.68 -15.27 -5.66
N ILE A 58 31.83 -14.31 -5.28
CA ILE A 58 30.58 -14.03 -6.02
C ILE A 58 30.90 -13.63 -7.47
N ARG A 59 31.87 -12.74 -7.68
CA ARG A 59 32.24 -12.30 -9.02
C ARG A 59 32.78 -13.42 -9.88
N GLN A 60 33.68 -14.22 -9.34
CA GLN A 60 34.31 -15.32 -10.08
C GLN A 60 33.33 -16.44 -10.41
N ARG A 61 32.54 -16.86 -9.41
CA ARG A 61 31.64 -18.02 -9.55
C ARG A 61 30.40 -17.75 -10.37
N PHE A 62 29.84 -16.54 -10.28
CA PHE A 62 28.54 -16.20 -10.90
C PHE A 62 28.66 -15.19 -12.04
N GLY A 63 29.84 -14.69 -12.35
CA GLY A 63 30.06 -13.71 -13.44
C GLY A 63 29.36 -12.34 -13.18
N LEU A 64 28.92 -12.06 -11.95
CA LEU A 64 28.22 -10.83 -11.63
C LEU A 64 29.14 -9.62 -11.66
N ARG A 65 28.66 -8.49 -12.19
CA ARG A 65 29.39 -7.23 -12.14
C ARG A 65 29.54 -6.71 -10.72
N SER A 66 30.53 -5.84 -10.48
CA SER A 66 30.91 -5.41 -9.13
C SER A 66 29.74 -4.87 -8.29
N GLN A 67 28.92 -3.98 -8.85
CA GLN A 67 27.78 -3.43 -8.13
C GLN A 67 26.70 -4.47 -7.86
N MET A 68 26.46 -5.40 -8.79
CA MET A 68 25.51 -6.51 -8.59
C MET A 68 25.97 -7.44 -7.46
N ALA A 69 27.28 -7.76 -7.38
CA ALA A 69 27.83 -8.56 -6.28
C ALA A 69 27.61 -7.89 -4.92
N GLN A 70 27.83 -6.57 -4.83
CA GLN A 70 27.52 -5.81 -3.62
C GLN A 70 26.01 -5.79 -3.31
N SER A 71 25.15 -5.73 -4.33
CA SER A 71 23.70 -5.77 -4.16
C SER A 71 23.22 -7.12 -3.62
N VAL A 72 23.87 -8.24 -4.01
CA VAL A 72 23.61 -9.58 -3.43
C VAL A 72 23.78 -9.56 -1.91
N LEU A 73 24.90 -9.03 -1.42
CA LEU A 73 25.17 -8.96 0.04
C LEU A 73 24.06 -8.18 0.79
N ARG A 74 23.73 -6.99 0.25
CA ARG A 74 22.68 -6.13 0.84
C ARG A 74 21.31 -6.81 0.81
N THR A 75 20.95 -7.49 -0.27
CA THR A 75 19.68 -8.21 -0.41
C THR A 75 19.55 -9.32 0.62
N VAL A 76 20.61 -10.09 0.84
CA VAL A 76 20.59 -11.19 1.81
C VAL A 76 20.51 -10.64 3.24
N VAL A 77 21.33 -9.67 3.60
CA VAL A 77 21.32 -9.04 4.95
C VAL A 77 19.95 -8.41 5.24
N ALA A 78 19.38 -7.68 4.30
CA ALA A 78 18.05 -7.09 4.44
C ALA A 78 16.97 -8.17 4.66
N ARG A 79 17.10 -9.32 3.99
CA ARG A 79 16.17 -10.44 4.17
C ARG A 79 16.27 -11.06 5.55
N TYR A 80 17.49 -11.28 6.08
CA TYR A 80 17.68 -11.77 7.44
C TYR A 80 17.16 -10.79 8.49
N LYS A 81 17.46 -9.49 8.34
CA LYS A 81 16.92 -8.46 9.24
C LYS A 81 15.39 -8.47 9.26
N THR A 82 14.74 -8.60 8.09
CA THR A 82 13.26 -8.71 7.99
C THR A 82 12.73 -9.96 8.72
N ILE A 83 13.41 -11.10 8.61
CA ILE A 83 13.00 -12.34 9.29
C ILE A 83 13.11 -12.17 10.80
N LEU A 84 14.23 -11.63 11.28
CA LEU A 84 14.45 -11.37 12.70
C LEU A 84 13.39 -10.43 13.28
N THR A 85 13.08 -9.33 12.61
CA THR A 85 12.06 -8.37 13.05
C THR A 85 10.65 -8.99 13.10
N ASN A 86 10.29 -9.82 12.12
CA ASN A 86 8.92 -10.33 12.00
C ASN A 86 8.68 -11.63 12.77
N GLN A 87 9.68 -12.46 12.93
CA GLN A 87 9.53 -13.84 13.46
C GLN A 87 10.39 -14.08 14.71
N ASN A 88 11.32 -13.17 15.01
CA ASN A 88 12.33 -13.30 16.08
C ASN A 88 13.05 -14.67 16.07
N GLN A 89 13.30 -15.22 14.88
CA GLN A 89 13.92 -16.54 14.70
C GLN A 89 15.02 -16.46 13.65
N TRP A 90 16.09 -17.23 13.84
CA TRP A 90 17.18 -17.38 12.88
C TRP A 90 16.84 -18.46 11.85
N ILE A 91 16.16 -18.06 10.77
CA ILE A 91 15.71 -18.97 9.72
C ILE A 91 16.45 -18.65 8.42
N LYS A 92 17.02 -19.67 7.77
CA LYS A 92 17.70 -19.53 6.47
C LYS A 92 16.71 -19.23 5.34
N PRO A 93 16.75 -18.05 4.71
CA PRO A 93 15.94 -17.75 3.56
C PRO A 93 16.46 -18.44 2.28
N LYS A 94 15.53 -18.79 1.37
CA LYS A 94 15.84 -19.30 0.02
C LYS A 94 15.37 -18.30 -1.02
N PHE A 95 16.22 -18.00 -2.02
CA PHE A 95 15.97 -17.01 -3.07
C PHE A 95 15.47 -17.65 -4.35
N ARG A 96 14.28 -18.28 -4.31
CA ARG A 96 13.70 -19.06 -5.42
C ARG A 96 13.09 -18.23 -6.56
N ARG A 97 12.82 -16.95 -6.34
CA ARG A 97 12.16 -16.11 -7.34
C ARG A 97 13.19 -15.34 -8.15
N PRO A 98 13.10 -15.40 -9.49
CA PRO A 98 13.97 -14.59 -10.34
C PRO A 98 13.72 -13.10 -10.06
N GLN A 99 14.74 -12.44 -9.54
CA GLN A 99 14.76 -10.99 -9.27
C GLN A 99 16.17 -10.47 -9.34
N LEU A 100 16.32 -9.18 -9.58
CA LEU A 100 17.61 -8.51 -9.68
C LEU A 100 17.48 -7.11 -9.09
N ASP A 101 18.30 -6.79 -8.11
CA ASP A 101 18.39 -5.45 -7.54
C ASP A 101 19.44 -4.66 -8.31
N LEU A 102 19.06 -3.47 -8.79
CA LEU A 102 19.81 -2.66 -9.73
C LEU A 102 20.00 -1.24 -9.18
N VAL A 103 21.22 -0.78 -9.08
CA VAL A 103 21.56 0.57 -8.61
C VAL A 103 21.52 1.55 -9.77
N TRP A 104 20.85 2.71 -9.56
CA TRP A 104 20.76 3.77 -10.56
C TRP A 104 22.12 4.25 -11.03
N ASN A 105 22.25 4.51 -12.33
CA ASN A 105 23.46 4.92 -13.06
C ASN A 105 24.65 3.96 -12.97
N ARG A 106 24.59 2.90 -12.15
CA ARG A 106 25.62 1.85 -12.10
C ARG A 106 25.18 0.61 -12.83
N ASP A 107 24.04 0.01 -12.41
CA ASP A 107 23.51 -1.21 -13.00
C ASP A 107 22.44 -0.94 -14.04
N TYR A 108 21.68 0.14 -13.89
CA TYR A 108 20.64 0.52 -14.84
C TYR A 108 20.54 2.02 -15.05
N SER A 109 19.97 2.39 -16.19
CA SER A 109 19.57 3.76 -16.51
C SER A 109 18.36 3.76 -17.45
N LEU A 110 17.65 4.88 -17.51
CA LEU A 110 16.59 5.14 -18.49
C LEU A 110 17.09 6.23 -19.45
N ASN A 111 16.75 6.13 -20.75
CA ASN A 111 17.07 7.21 -21.69
C ASN A 111 16.21 8.46 -21.41
N ARG A 112 16.59 9.61 -21.99
CA ARG A 112 15.87 10.89 -21.78
C ARG A 112 14.39 10.81 -22.22
N ASP A 113 14.12 10.14 -23.33
CA ASP A 113 12.77 9.97 -23.88
C ASP A 113 11.95 8.90 -23.15
N ARG A 114 12.58 8.23 -22.16
CA ARG A 114 11.93 7.20 -21.32
C ARG A 114 11.27 6.08 -22.11
N THR A 115 11.93 5.67 -23.19
CA THR A 115 11.52 4.56 -24.04
C THR A 115 12.39 3.34 -23.89
N LEU A 116 13.69 3.54 -23.50
CA LEU A 116 14.68 2.49 -23.36
C LEU A 116 15.19 2.37 -21.93
N PHE A 117 15.18 1.15 -21.43
CA PHE A 117 15.81 0.71 -20.19
C PHE A 117 17.16 0.07 -20.51
N SER A 118 18.22 0.66 -20.01
CA SER A 118 19.57 0.12 -20.15
C SER A 118 19.95 -0.61 -18.86
N VAL A 119 20.45 -1.84 -18.96
CA VAL A 119 20.72 -2.69 -17.80
C VAL A 119 21.97 -3.55 -18.01
N ASN A 120 22.77 -3.70 -16.96
CA ASN A 120 23.87 -4.65 -16.92
C ASN A 120 23.35 -6.10 -16.86
N THR A 121 24.01 -6.98 -17.59
CA THR A 121 23.78 -8.43 -17.60
C THR A 121 25.10 -9.17 -17.44
N LEU A 122 25.09 -10.49 -17.47
CA LEU A 122 26.29 -11.33 -17.47
C LEU A 122 27.18 -11.08 -18.70
N GLN A 123 26.57 -10.80 -19.87
CA GLN A 123 27.29 -10.63 -21.13
C GLN A 123 27.52 -9.17 -21.52
N GLY A 124 27.24 -8.24 -20.64
CA GLY A 124 27.41 -6.83 -20.93
C GLY A 124 26.17 -5.98 -20.60
N ARG A 125 26.13 -4.78 -21.16
CA ARG A 125 25.04 -3.85 -21.00
C ARG A 125 24.10 -3.87 -22.19
N ILE A 126 22.84 -4.15 -21.99
CA ILE A 126 21.81 -4.19 -23.03
C ILE A 126 20.85 -3.01 -22.89
N LYS A 127 20.12 -2.70 -23.97
CA LYS A 127 19.07 -1.66 -24.01
C LYS A 127 17.76 -2.29 -24.45
N VAL A 128 16.75 -2.24 -23.61
CA VAL A 128 15.47 -2.91 -23.81
C VAL A 128 14.34 -1.90 -23.79
N PRO A 129 13.39 -1.95 -24.71
CA PRO A 129 12.20 -1.09 -24.67
C PRO A 129 11.36 -1.33 -23.41
N PHE A 130 10.68 -0.28 -22.95
CA PHE A 130 9.74 -0.41 -21.86
C PHE A 130 8.49 0.47 -22.05
N HIS A 131 7.44 0.12 -21.35
CA HIS A 131 6.16 0.83 -21.35
C HIS A 131 5.98 1.53 -20.00
N ALA A 132 5.80 2.87 -20.05
CA ALA A 132 5.63 3.73 -18.88
C ALA A 132 4.32 4.52 -18.92
N GLU A 133 3.33 4.14 -19.73
CA GLU A 133 2.08 4.87 -19.89
C GLU A 133 1.36 5.05 -18.56
N GLY A 134 1.03 6.30 -18.23
CA GLY A 134 0.36 6.66 -16.97
C GLY A 134 1.22 6.53 -15.72
N VAL A 135 2.54 6.29 -15.86
CA VAL A 135 3.47 6.17 -14.75
C VAL A 135 4.28 7.46 -14.61
N ASP A 136 4.21 8.06 -13.43
CA ASP A 136 5.01 9.22 -13.09
C ASP A 136 6.46 8.79 -12.84
N THR A 137 7.35 9.21 -13.71
CA THR A 137 8.79 8.91 -13.64
C THR A 137 9.65 10.16 -13.44
N ASP A 138 9.05 11.33 -13.19
CA ASP A 138 9.79 12.55 -12.85
C ASP A 138 10.29 12.46 -11.42
N GLY A 139 11.58 12.72 -11.21
CA GLY A 139 12.21 12.68 -9.92
C GLY A 139 13.53 11.92 -9.88
N ARG A 140 14.08 11.78 -8.69
CA ARG A 140 15.32 11.05 -8.41
C ARG A 140 15.04 9.55 -8.32
N PHE A 141 15.75 8.75 -9.13
CA PHE A 141 15.61 7.31 -9.14
C PHE A 141 16.46 6.64 -8.06
N GLY A 142 15.88 5.66 -7.38
CA GLY A 142 16.55 4.82 -6.40
C GLY A 142 16.97 3.45 -6.94
N THR A 143 17.35 2.54 -6.05
CA THR A 143 17.66 1.14 -6.39
C THR A 143 16.40 0.44 -6.88
N ALA A 144 16.39 0.05 -8.15
CA ALA A 144 15.26 -0.62 -8.78
C ALA A 144 15.31 -2.13 -8.57
N LYS A 145 14.16 -2.77 -8.69
CA LYS A 145 14.04 -4.23 -8.68
C LYS A 145 13.41 -4.72 -9.98
N LEU A 146 14.18 -5.48 -10.75
CA LEU A 146 13.68 -6.19 -11.93
C LEU A 146 13.12 -7.55 -11.47
N VAL A 147 11.89 -7.85 -11.87
CA VAL A 147 11.20 -9.10 -11.51
C VAL A 147 10.58 -9.75 -12.74
N TYR A 148 10.65 -11.07 -12.82
CA TYR A 148 10.01 -11.86 -13.85
C TYR A 148 8.81 -12.61 -13.29
N ARG A 149 7.61 -12.34 -13.84
CA ARG A 149 6.36 -12.97 -13.39
C ARG A 149 5.42 -13.25 -14.56
N HIS A 150 4.92 -14.48 -14.63
CA HIS A 150 3.93 -14.89 -15.65
C HIS A 150 4.38 -14.57 -17.09
N GLY A 151 5.65 -14.84 -17.42
CA GLY A 151 6.19 -14.58 -18.75
C GLY A 151 6.46 -13.09 -19.06
N LYS A 152 6.42 -12.20 -18.06
CA LYS A 152 6.59 -10.76 -18.25
C LYS A 152 7.62 -10.19 -17.29
N PHE A 153 8.40 -9.22 -17.77
CA PHE A 153 9.36 -8.47 -16.98
C PHE A 153 8.73 -7.17 -16.47
N PHE A 154 8.99 -6.86 -15.21
CA PHE A 154 8.61 -5.59 -14.61
C PHE A 154 9.78 -5.00 -13.84
N LEU A 155 10.07 -3.72 -14.08
CA LEU A 155 11.02 -2.94 -13.31
C LEU A 155 10.23 -2.10 -12.29
N HIS A 156 10.51 -2.30 -11.02
CA HIS A 156 9.96 -1.51 -9.93
C HIS A 156 11.02 -0.47 -9.54
N VAL A 157 10.77 0.79 -9.86
CA VAL A 157 11.69 1.90 -9.64
C VAL A 157 11.17 2.82 -8.56
N PRO A 158 11.85 2.98 -7.42
CA PRO A 158 11.55 4.06 -6.48
C PRO A 158 11.88 5.41 -7.14
N VAL A 159 10.89 6.30 -7.19
CA VAL A 159 11.01 7.67 -7.72
C VAL A 159 10.73 8.62 -6.57
N THR A 160 11.73 9.41 -6.20
CA THR A 160 11.64 10.40 -5.13
C THR A 160 11.48 11.79 -5.74
N LYS A 161 10.46 12.50 -5.28
CA LYS A 161 10.19 13.91 -5.64
C LYS A 161 10.17 14.77 -4.41
N GLU A 162 10.60 16.00 -4.55
CA GLU A 162 10.29 17.05 -3.60
C GLU A 162 8.85 17.49 -3.82
N ILE A 163 8.09 17.58 -2.75
CA ILE A 163 6.72 18.07 -2.75
C ILE A 163 6.62 19.21 -1.74
N ASP A 164 6.08 20.32 -2.19
CA ASP A 164 5.74 21.42 -1.30
C ASP A 164 4.56 20.99 -0.42
N VAL A 165 4.80 20.89 0.86
CA VAL A 165 3.79 20.54 1.85
C VAL A 165 3.19 21.82 2.39
N ILE A 166 1.89 21.99 2.17
CA ILE A 166 1.15 23.04 2.87
C ILE A 166 1.14 22.68 4.36
N SER A 167 1.51 23.63 5.21
CA SER A 167 1.36 23.44 6.66
C SER A 167 -0.09 23.10 6.96
N THR A 168 -0.31 22.17 7.87
CA THR A 168 -1.68 21.82 8.29
C THR A 168 -2.40 23.03 8.89
N SER A 169 -1.65 24.02 9.44
CA SER A 169 -2.20 25.29 9.94
C SER A 169 -2.77 26.20 8.85
N ASP A 170 -2.31 26.04 7.60
CA ASP A 170 -2.69 26.89 6.47
C ASP A 170 -3.86 26.31 5.66
N ALA A 171 -4.47 25.25 6.17
CA ALA A 171 -5.60 24.63 5.53
C ALA A 171 -6.81 25.58 5.48
N THR A 172 -7.41 25.69 4.29
CA THR A 172 -8.56 26.55 4.02
C THR A 172 -9.89 25.81 4.03
N ASN A 173 -9.84 24.49 3.93
CA ASN A 173 -11.01 23.59 3.95
C ASN A 173 -10.73 22.38 4.81
N VAL A 174 -11.72 21.91 5.55
CA VAL A 174 -11.62 20.70 6.37
C VAL A 174 -12.62 19.67 5.87
N VAL A 175 -12.20 18.42 5.78
CA VAL A 175 -13.07 17.30 5.39
C VAL A 175 -12.91 16.17 6.41
N GLY A 176 -13.95 15.91 7.19
CA GLY A 176 -14.02 14.73 8.06
C GLY A 176 -14.40 13.49 7.25
N ILE A 177 -13.72 12.38 7.47
CA ILE A 177 -13.94 11.11 6.75
C ILE A 177 -14.14 9.98 7.75
N ASP A 178 -15.39 9.52 7.91
CA ASP A 178 -15.71 8.29 8.62
C ASP A 178 -15.53 7.07 7.69
N ARG A 179 -14.94 5.98 8.22
CA ARG A 179 -14.64 4.76 7.47
C ARG A 179 -15.35 3.57 8.04
N GLY A 180 -16.26 2.99 7.27
CA GLY A 180 -17.12 1.90 7.71
C GLY A 180 -17.19 0.72 6.74
N ILE A 181 -18.09 -0.23 7.04
CA ILE A 181 -18.35 -1.41 6.21
C ILE A 181 -19.57 -1.18 5.30
N ARG A 182 -20.56 -0.46 5.78
CA ARG A 182 -21.78 -0.12 5.04
C ARG A 182 -21.47 0.92 3.98
N PHE A 183 -20.88 2.02 4.41
CA PHE A 183 -20.19 2.98 3.57
C PHE A 183 -18.71 2.83 3.82
N LEU A 184 -17.93 2.66 2.74
CA LEU A 184 -16.48 2.49 2.80
C LEU A 184 -15.79 3.76 3.29
N ALA A 185 -16.37 4.88 2.93
CA ALA A 185 -16.09 6.20 3.47
C ALA A 185 -17.35 7.07 3.38
N VAL A 186 -17.55 7.93 4.37
CA VAL A 186 -18.48 9.05 4.33
C VAL A 186 -17.67 10.30 4.59
N SER A 187 -17.73 11.27 3.69
CA SER A 187 -17.06 12.56 3.88
C SER A 187 -18.08 13.67 4.21
N TYR A 188 -17.63 14.65 5.00
CA TYR A 188 -18.36 15.87 5.31
C TYR A 188 -17.40 17.05 5.26
N ASP A 189 -17.74 18.08 4.49
CA ASP A 189 -16.88 19.23 4.24
C ASP A 189 -17.35 20.51 4.95
N SER A 190 -16.55 21.59 4.87
CA SER A 190 -16.86 22.90 5.47
C SER A 190 -18.10 23.58 4.87
N ASN A 191 -18.55 23.16 3.69
CA ASN A 191 -19.79 23.66 3.06
C ASN A 191 -21.03 22.87 3.48
N GLY A 192 -20.87 21.89 4.39
CA GLY A 192 -21.97 21.03 4.86
C GLY A 192 -22.34 19.91 3.89
N LYS A 193 -21.61 19.75 2.81
CA LYS A 193 -21.82 18.69 1.80
C LYS A 193 -21.28 17.36 2.28
N SER A 194 -22.05 16.28 2.06
CA SER A 194 -21.65 14.91 2.39
C SER A 194 -21.55 14.07 1.12
N ALA A 195 -20.54 13.18 1.05
CA ALA A 195 -20.45 12.18 0.00
C ALA A 195 -20.35 10.79 0.62
N PHE A 196 -21.11 9.84 0.06
CA PHE A 196 -21.23 8.47 0.56
C PHE A 196 -20.66 7.48 -0.44
N PHE A 197 -19.69 6.67 -0.04
CA PHE A 197 -19.09 5.61 -0.84
C PHE A 197 -19.63 4.26 -0.40
N SER A 198 -20.63 3.73 -1.11
CA SER A 198 -21.32 2.50 -0.74
C SER A 198 -20.42 1.28 -0.66
N GLY A 199 -20.54 0.49 0.40
CA GLY A 199 -19.87 -0.80 0.60
C GLY A 199 -20.68 -2.01 0.10
N ALA A 200 -21.89 -1.83 -0.45
CA ALA A 200 -22.78 -2.92 -0.83
C ALA A 200 -22.12 -3.92 -1.80
N VAL A 201 -21.54 -3.42 -2.90
CA VAL A 201 -20.84 -4.24 -3.91
C VAL A 201 -19.64 -4.96 -3.29
N VAL A 202 -18.90 -4.31 -2.38
CA VAL A 202 -17.77 -4.91 -1.69
C VAL A 202 -18.23 -6.05 -0.79
N LYS A 203 -19.31 -5.87 -0.06
CA LYS A 203 -19.91 -6.91 0.81
C LYS A 203 -20.35 -8.13 0.00
N GLN A 204 -21.06 -7.93 -1.12
CA GLN A 204 -21.50 -9.01 -2.01
C GLN A 204 -20.30 -9.77 -2.60
N LYS A 205 -19.31 -9.07 -3.16
CA LYS A 205 -18.16 -9.69 -3.80
C LYS A 205 -17.29 -10.46 -2.80
N ARG A 206 -17.15 -9.96 -1.58
CA ARG A 206 -16.47 -10.67 -0.49
C ARG A 206 -17.23 -11.90 -0.03
N ALA A 207 -18.56 -11.83 0.07
CA ALA A 207 -19.40 -12.99 0.38
C ALA A 207 -19.24 -14.08 -0.68
N HIS A 208 -19.25 -13.69 -1.97
CA HIS A 208 -18.99 -14.61 -3.09
C HIS A 208 -17.61 -15.28 -2.99
N TYR A 209 -16.54 -14.51 -2.79
CA TYR A 209 -15.18 -15.09 -2.64
C TYR A 209 -15.05 -15.97 -1.40
N LYS A 210 -15.75 -15.65 -0.30
CA LYS A 210 -15.80 -16.49 0.91
C LYS A 210 -16.45 -17.84 0.62
N ALA A 211 -17.62 -17.84 -0.06
CA ALA A 211 -18.33 -19.06 -0.46
C ALA A 211 -17.47 -19.94 -1.39
N LEU A 212 -16.90 -19.31 -2.44
CA LEU A 212 -16.04 -20.00 -3.39
C LEU A 212 -14.78 -20.61 -2.75
N ARG A 213 -14.16 -19.90 -1.77
CA ARG A 213 -13.04 -20.49 -1.02
C ARG A 213 -13.47 -21.69 -0.19
N LYS A 214 -14.63 -21.61 0.48
CA LYS A 214 -15.17 -22.71 1.29
C LYS A 214 -15.37 -23.95 0.42
N GLU A 215 -16.01 -23.80 -0.73
CA GLU A 215 -16.23 -24.89 -1.72
C GLU A 215 -14.91 -25.50 -2.18
N LEU A 216 -13.95 -24.70 -2.66
CA LEU A 216 -12.66 -25.17 -3.14
C LEU A 216 -11.80 -25.82 -2.05
N GLN A 217 -11.95 -25.42 -0.79
CA GLN A 217 -11.29 -26.05 0.35
C GLN A 217 -11.88 -27.43 0.67
N GLN A 218 -13.18 -27.62 0.44
CA GLN A 218 -13.86 -28.91 0.65
C GLN A 218 -13.45 -29.94 -0.41
N VAL A 219 -13.31 -29.55 -1.67
CA VAL A 219 -12.95 -30.42 -2.80
C VAL A 219 -11.53 -31.00 -2.69
N ARG A 220 -10.57 -30.32 -2.10
CA ARG A 220 -9.18 -30.72 -1.77
C ARG A 220 -8.32 -31.26 -2.91
N THR A 221 -8.74 -31.18 -4.18
CA THR A 221 -7.94 -31.61 -5.34
C THR A 221 -6.77 -30.68 -5.64
N PRO A 222 -5.73 -31.12 -6.37
CA PRO A 222 -4.66 -30.23 -6.84
C PRO A 222 -5.17 -29.06 -7.68
N SER A 223 -6.22 -29.28 -8.49
CA SER A 223 -6.87 -28.23 -9.28
C SER A 223 -7.57 -27.21 -8.40
N SER A 224 -8.33 -27.63 -7.38
CA SER A 224 -9.00 -26.74 -6.45
C SER A 224 -7.99 -25.88 -5.66
N ARG A 225 -6.84 -26.44 -5.25
CA ARG A 225 -5.76 -25.71 -4.58
C ARG A 225 -5.15 -24.63 -5.49
N ARG A 226 -4.94 -24.94 -6.78
CA ARG A 226 -4.46 -23.95 -7.77
C ARG A 226 -5.46 -22.81 -7.95
N LYS A 227 -6.75 -23.12 -8.08
CA LYS A 227 -7.84 -22.13 -8.22
C LYS A 227 -7.95 -21.26 -6.96
N LEU A 228 -7.87 -21.86 -5.77
CA LEU A 228 -7.88 -21.15 -4.49
C LEU A 228 -6.76 -20.09 -4.40
N LYS A 229 -5.54 -20.46 -4.81
CA LYS A 229 -4.38 -19.58 -4.86
C LYS A 229 -4.57 -18.40 -5.84
N ALA A 230 -5.17 -18.65 -6.99
CA ALA A 230 -5.47 -17.62 -8.00
C ALA A 230 -6.54 -16.63 -7.54
N ILE A 231 -7.57 -17.10 -6.83
CA ILE A 231 -8.68 -16.28 -6.30
C ILE A 231 -8.18 -15.24 -5.28
N GLY A 232 -7.33 -15.64 -4.32
CA GLY A 232 -6.84 -14.73 -3.28
C GLY A 232 -6.19 -13.47 -3.84
N GLN A 233 -5.45 -13.59 -4.93
CA GLN A 233 -4.82 -12.43 -5.58
C GLN A 233 -5.82 -11.54 -6.33
N ARG A 234 -6.88 -12.11 -6.92
CA ARG A 234 -7.91 -11.35 -7.66
C ARG A 234 -8.70 -10.45 -6.72
N GLU A 235 -9.14 -10.98 -5.56
CA GLU A 235 -9.86 -10.21 -4.57
C GLU A 235 -9.00 -9.04 -4.04
N ASN A 236 -7.75 -9.30 -3.68
CA ASN A 236 -6.85 -8.27 -3.17
C ASN A 236 -6.56 -7.16 -4.20
N ARG A 237 -6.40 -7.51 -5.48
CA ARG A 237 -6.24 -6.49 -6.54
C ARG A 237 -7.48 -5.64 -6.71
N TRP A 238 -8.64 -6.27 -6.75
CA TRP A 238 -9.90 -5.55 -6.85
C TRP A 238 -10.14 -4.61 -5.66
N MET A 239 -9.85 -5.06 -4.43
CA MET A 239 -9.97 -4.19 -3.25
C MET A 239 -9.02 -2.98 -3.29
N ARG A 240 -7.80 -3.18 -3.80
CA ARG A 240 -6.88 -2.07 -4.01
C ARG A 240 -7.42 -1.06 -5.03
N ASP A 241 -8.02 -1.54 -6.11
CA ASP A 241 -8.65 -0.70 -7.12
C ASP A 241 -9.80 0.13 -6.52
N VAL A 242 -10.69 -0.49 -5.75
CA VAL A 242 -11.75 0.22 -5.00
C VAL A 242 -11.17 1.34 -4.13
N ASN A 243 -10.11 1.05 -3.34
CA ASN A 243 -9.47 2.06 -2.53
C ASN A 243 -8.79 3.16 -3.34
N HIS A 244 -8.24 2.83 -4.53
CA HIS A 244 -7.71 3.82 -5.45
C HIS A 244 -8.81 4.75 -6.00
N CYS A 245 -10.00 4.21 -6.33
CA CYS A 245 -11.13 5.00 -6.81
C CYS A 245 -11.65 5.94 -5.72
N ILE A 246 -11.88 5.44 -4.49
CA ILE A 246 -12.37 6.25 -3.36
C ILE A 246 -11.36 7.38 -3.03
N SER A 247 -10.09 7.04 -2.83
CA SER A 247 -9.08 8.04 -2.49
C SER A 247 -8.85 9.06 -3.61
N LYS A 248 -8.99 8.66 -4.89
CA LYS A 248 -8.93 9.59 -6.02
C LYS A 248 -10.13 10.54 -6.03
N ALA A 249 -11.33 10.02 -5.77
CA ALA A 249 -12.54 10.84 -5.72
C ALA A 249 -12.48 11.86 -4.57
N LEU A 250 -12.06 11.44 -3.37
CA LEU A 250 -11.89 12.33 -2.21
C LEU A 250 -10.92 13.48 -2.52
N VAL A 251 -9.73 13.18 -3.05
CA VAL A 251 -8.73 14.19 -3.38
C VAL A 251 -9.23 15.14 -4.49
N ARG A 252 -9.83 14.59 -5.53
CA ARG A 252 -10.23 15.34 -6.72
C ARG A 252 -11.44 16.25 -6.49
N ASN A 253 -12.34 15.87 -5.59
CA ASN A 253 -13.56 16.61 -5.28
C ASN A 253 -13.36 17.71 -4.25
N ASN A 254 -12.16 17.87 -3.74
CA ASN A 254 -11.83 18.90 -2.75
C ASN A 254 -10.67 19.77 -3.24
N PRO A 255 -10.67 21.07 -2.95
CA PRO A 255 -9.63 22.00 -3.42
C PRO A 255 -8.27 21.73 -2.78
N GLU A 256 -7.23 22.31 -3.35
CA GLU A 256 -5.93 22.45 -2.69
C GLU A 256 -6.10 23.14 -1.33
N GLY A 257 -5.21 22.91 -0.39
CA GLY A 257 -5.35 23.43 0.98
C GLY A 257 -6.39 22.68 1.83
N THR A 258 -6.94 21.53 1.36
CA THR A 258 -7.86 20.72 2.17
C THR A 258 -7.10 19.89 3.21
N LEU A 259 -7.58 19.94 4.46
CA LEU A 259 -7.19 19.06 5.56
C LEU A 259 -8.20 17.91 5.67
N PHE A 260 -7.78 16.70 5.36
CA PHE A 260 -8.58 15.49 5.61
C PHE A 260 -8.35 14.98 7.03
N VAL A 261 -9.44 14.70 7.74
CA VAL A 261 -9.43 14.21 9.12
C VAL A 261 -10.05 12.83 9.17
N LEU A 262 -9.28 11.83 9.64
CA LEU A 262 -9.70 10.45 9.76
C LEU A 262 -9.60 9.98 11.21
N GLU A 263 -10.35 8.94 11.55
CA GLU A 263 -10.16 8.23 12.82
C GLU A 263 -8.83 7.45 12.82
N ASP A 264 -8.13 7.44 13.95
CA ASP A 264 -7.03 6.50 14.17
C ASP A 264 -7.60 5.09 14.44
N LEU A 265 -7.44 4.23 13.47
CA LEU A 265 -7.85 2.83 13.55
C LEU A 265 -6.69 1.87 13.85
N THR A 266 -5.61 2.39 14.41
CA THR A 266 -4.47 1.59 14.90
C THR A 266 -4.99 0.65 16.00
N GLY A 267 -4.69 -0.64 15.88
CA GLY A 267 -5.17 -1.65 16.87
C GLY A 267 -6.59 -2.19 16.63
N ILE A 268 -7.36 -1.68 15.67
CA ILE A 268 -8.73 -2.18 15.39
C ILE A 268 -8.77 -3.69 15.10
N ARG A 269 -7.67 -4.27 14.60
CA ARG A 269 -7.55 -5.72 14.40
C ARG A 269 -7.60 -6.49 15.70
N ALA A 270 -6.91 -6.05 16.74
CA ALA A 270 -6.92 -6.68 18.05
C ALA A 270 -8.33 -6.58 18.69
N ALA A 271 -9.00 -5.43 18.54
CA ALA A 271 -10.38 -5.26 18.99
C ALA A 271 -11.38 -6.16 18.23
N THR A 272 -11.15 -6.42 16.93
CA THR A 272 -12.01 -7.29 16.11
C THR A 272 -11.78 -8.78 16.36
N GLU A 273 -10.70 -9.19 17.02
CA GLU A 273 -10.51 -10.58 17.46
C GLU A 273 -11.56 -11.04 18.46
N ARG A 274 -12.13 -10.11 19.21
CA ARG A 274 -13.25 -10.35 20.15
C ARG A 274 -14.62 -10.50 19.44
N VAL A 275 -14.70 -10.19 18.14
CA VAL A 275 -15.94 -10.32 17.36
C VAL A 275 -16.17 -11.78 16.96
N ARG A 276 -17.43 -12.25 17.01
CA ARG A 276 -17.81 -13.60 16.60
C ARG A 276 -17.27 -13.93 15.21
N VAL A 277 -16.70 -15.12 15.03
CA VAL A 277 -16.01 -15.60 13.80
C VAL A 277 -16.87 -15.39 12.53
N ARG A 278 -18.21 -15.50 12.63
CA ARG A 278 -19.14 -15.29 11.51
C ARG A 278 -19.04 -13.89 10.89
N ASN A 279 -18.80 -12.87 11.69
CA ASN A 279 -18.75 -11.46 11.27
C ASN A 279 -17.30 -10.96 11.05
N ARG A 280 -16.32 -11.67 11.62
CA ARG A 280 -14.89 -11.29 11.60
C ARG A 280 -14.35 -11.12 10.19
N TYR A 281 -14.74 -11.97 9.23
CA TYR A 281 -14.21 -11.93 7.87
C TYR A 281 -14.42 -10.58 7.16
N VAL A 282 -15.57 -9.95 7.31
CA VAL A 282 -15.87 -8.66 6.69
C VAL A 282 -15.13 -7.52 7.41
N SER A 283 -15.13 -7.54 8.75
CA SER A 283 -14.53 -6.49 9.58
C SER A 283 -13.00 -6.50 9.53
N VAL A 284 -12.36 -7.69 9.60
CA VAL A 284 -10.89 -7.83 9.60
C VAL A 284 -10.29 -7.68 8.20
N SER A 285 -11.07 -8.01 7.17
CA SER A 285 -10.58 -8.02 5.79
C SER A 285 -10.70 -6.66 5.10
N TRP A 286 -11.34 -5.66 5.74
CA TRP A 286 -11.40 -4.32 5.19
C TRP A 286 -10.04 -3.62 5.30
N ALA A 287 -9.59 -3.09 4.20
CA ALA A 287 -8.26 -2.51 4.10
C ALA A 287 -8.28 -1.00 4.45
N TYR A 288 -8.71 -0.65 5.68
CA TYR A 288 -8.73 0.74 6.18
C TYR A 288 -7.37 1.42 6.05
N TYR A 289 -6.31 0.71 6.45
CA TYR A 289 -4.95 1.21 6.33
C TYR A 289 -4.53 1.45 4.87
N ASP A 290 -4.90 0.55 3.95
CA ASP A 290 -4.60 0.69 2.53
C ASP A 290 -5.34 1.91 1.91
N LEU A 291 -6.59 2.18 2.33
CA LEU A 291 -7.32 3.40 1.91
C LEU A 291 -6.64 4.66 2.45
N GLN A 292 -6.27 4.67 3.73
CA GLN A 292 -5.57 5.78 4.38
C GLN A 292 -4.24 6.08 3.68
N GLN A 293 -3.40 5.08 3.45
CA GLN A 293 -2.13 5.25 2.74
C GLN A 293 -2.33 5.82 1.32
N LYS A 294 -3.37 5.36 0.62
CA LYS A 294 -3.70 5.88 -0.71
C LYS A 294 -4.21 7.33 -0.69
N LEU A 295 -4.94 7.70 0.35
CA LEU A 295 -5.39 9.08 0.54
C LEU A 295 -4.19 9.99 0.84
N VAL A 296 -3.32 9.60 1.80
CA VAL A 296 -2.15 10.38 2.22
C VAL A 296 -1.27 10.73 1.02
N TYR A 297 -0.79 9.76 0.24
CA TYR A 297 0.14 10.10 -0.85
C TYR A 297 -0.51 10.90 -1.98
N LYS A 298 -1.82 10.72 -2.22
CA LYS A 298 -2.54 11.49 -3.25
C LYS A 298 -2.86 12.91 -2.78
N ALA A 299 -3.25 13.06 -1.52
CA ALA A 299 -3.48 14.35 -0.90
C ALA A 299 -2.21 15.21 -0.96
N LEU A 300 -1.07 14.66 -0.53
CA LEU A 300 0.22 15.34 -0.59
C LEU A 300 0.57 15.79 -2.02
N LYS A 301 0.33 14.93 -3.04
CA LYS A 301 0.57 15.29 -4.45
C LYS A 301 -0.33 16.42 -4.94
N ASN A 302 -1.47 16.66 -4.28
CA ASN A 302 -2.47 17.68 -4.65
C ASN A 302 -2.50 18.82 -3.62
N HIS A 303 -1.38 19.11 -2.96
CA HIS A 303 -1.26 20.18 -1.95
C HIS A 303 -2.37 20.13 -0.89
N GLN A 304 -2.67 18.93 -0.41
CA GLN A 304 -3.66 18.66 0.64
C GLN A 304 -2.98 17.88 1.75
N SER A 305 -3.49 17.93 2.96
CA SER A 305 -2.92 17.26 4.12
C SER A 305 -3.90 16.25 4.75
N VAL A 306 -3.37 15.34 5.57
CA VAL A 306 -4.16 14.30 6.24
C VAL A 306 -3.70 14.18 7.68
N ILE A 307 -4.64 14.24 8.61
CA ILE A 307 -4.39 13.93 10.03
C ILE A 307 -5.28 12.77 10.49
N THR A 308 -4.85 12.12 11.56
CA THR A 308 -5.69 11.16 12.29
C THR A 308 -5.95 11.66 13.70
N VAL A 309 -7.15 11.39 14.19
CA VAL A 309 -7.61 11.78 15.52
C VAL A 309 -8.15 10.57 16.28
N ASP A 310 -8.22 10.66 17.61
CA ASP A 310 -8.80 9.61 18.46
C ASP A 310 -10.28 9.36 18.07
N PRO A 311 -10.68 8.12 17.80
CA PRO A 311 -12.05 7.75 17.44
C PRO A 311 -13.04 7.83 18.60
N ALA A 312 -12.61 8.17 19.82
CA ALA A 312 -13.45 8.15 21.00
C ALA A 312 -14.71 9.03 20.82
N TYR A 313 -15.88 8.40 20.95
CA TYR A 313 -17.21 9.03 20.92
C TYR A 313 -17.60 9.73 19.61
N THR A 314 -16.84 9.67 18.53
CA THR A 314 -17.15 10.32 17.25
C THR A 314 -18.53 9.95 16.72
N SER A 315 -18.98 8.72 16.88
CA SER A 315 -20.30 8.23 16.44
C SER A 315 -21.43 8.39 17.47
N GLN A 316 -21.14 8.90 18.68
CA GLN A 316 -22.10 9.03 19.80
C GLN A 316 -22.40 10.48 20.17
N THR A 317 -21.56 11.41 19.74
CA THR A 317 -21.65 12.84 20.03
C THR A 317 -22.61 13.53 19.06
N CYS A 318 -23.55 14.28 19.59
CA CYS A 318 -24.40 15.12 18.76
C CYS A 318 -23.63 16.30 18.18
N PRO A 319 -23.59 16.50 16.84
CA PRO A 319 -22.86 17.62 16.25
C PRO A 319 -23.48 19.00 16.55
N LYS A 320 -24.78 19.04 16.93
CA LYS A 320 -25.48 20.31 17.29
C LYS A 320 -25.29 20.71 18.74
N CYS A 321 -25.66 19.84 19.68
CA CYS A 321 -25.68 20.19 21.12
C CYS A 321 -24.56 19.55 21.94
N ARG A 322 -23.66 18.76 21.28
CA ARG A 322 -22.54 18.06 21.88
C ARG A 322 -22.87 17.00 22.94
N HIS A 323 -24.17 16.71 23.14
CA HIS A 323 -24.59 15.66 24.05
C HIS A 323 -24.03 14.31 23.60
N VAL A 324 -23.32 13.61 24.49
CA VAL A 324 -22.71 12.31 24.24
C VAL A 324 -23.57 11.24 24.89
N SER A 325 -24.14 10.36 24.07
CA SER A 325 -24.89 9.20 24.59
C SER A 325 -24.81 8.05 23.60
N ARG A 326 -24.62 6.85 24.14
CA ARG A 326 -24.66 5.60 23.33
C ARG A 326 -26.07 5.36 22.78
N ALA A 327 -27.11 5.83 23.47
CA ALA A 327 -28.50 5.72 23.06
C ALA A 327 -28.85 6.57 21.83
N ASN A 328 -28.05 7.59 21.50
CA ASN A 328 -28.27 8.43 20.34
C ASN A 328 -28.17 7.65 19.02
N ARG A 329 -27.54 6.45 19.02
CA ARG A 329 -27.23 5.67 17.79
C ARG A 329 -28.03 4.36 17.76
N ASP A 330 -28.97 4.22 16.81
CA ASP A 330 -29.56 2.94 16.43
C ASP A 330 -28.71 2.26 15.33
N LYS A 331 -27.84 1.33 15.75
CA LYS A 331 -26.97 0.59 14.84
C LYS A 331 -27.71 -0.34 13.86
N LYS A 332 -28.94 -0.73 14.15
CA LYS A 332 -29.73 -1.61 13.28
C LYS A 332 -30.39 -0.81 12.17
N LYS A 333 -30.93 0.35 12.49
CA LYS A 333 -31.57 1.24 11.52
C LYS A 333 -30.59 2.20 10.84
N HIS A 334 -29.35 2.31 11.34
CA HIS A 334 -28.35 3.29 10.92
C HIS A 334 -28.84 4.74 11.02
N ILE A 335 -29.51 5.03 12.11
CA ILE A 335 -30.06 6.33 12.44
C ILE A 335 -29.39 6.82 13.71
N PHE A 336 -29.01 8.09 13.69
CA PHE A 336 -28.65 8.85 14.88
C PHE A 336 -29.83 9.75 15.24
N CYS A 337 -30.28 9.72 16.50
CA CYS A 337 -31.25 10.62 17.03
C CYS A 337 -30.79 11.10 18.41
N CYS A 338 -30.53 12.39 18.56
CA CYS A 338 -30.05 12.95 19.81
C CYS A 338 -31.19 12.96 20.86
N GLY A 339 -31.02 12.27 21.99
CA GLY A 339 -31.95 12.26 23.06
C GLY A 339 -32.14 13.62 23.78
N HIS A 340 -31.20 14.56 23.59
CA HIS A 340 -31.27 15.89 24.21
C HIS A 340 -31.93 16.95 23.30
N CYS A 341 -31.50 17.07 22.02
CA CYS A 341 -31.98 18.13 21.12
C CYS A 341 -32.82 17.62 19.94
N GLY A 342 -33.10 16.34 19.86
CA GLY A 342 -33.93 15.75 18.80
C GLY A 342 -33.27 15.71 17.42
N TYR A 343 -32.00 16.14 17.25
CA TYR A 343 -31.33 16.14 15.96
C TYR A 343 -31.18 14.73 15.40
N THR A 344 -31.68 14.52 14.20
CA THR A 344 -31.67 13.21 13.52
C THR A 344 -30.89 13.25 12.24
N SER A 345 -30.07 12.22 11.98
CA SER A 345 -29.27 12.05 10.76
C SER A 345 -28.84 10.60 10.57
N ASN A 346 -28.17 10.31 9.44
CA ASN A 346 -27.49 9.04 9.25
C ASN A 346 -26.31 8.90 10.23
N ASP A 347 -26.13 7.73 10.84
CA ASP A 347 -25.13 7.50 11.88
C ASP A 347 -23.68 7.60 11.38
N ASP A 348 -23.39 7.16 10.14
CA ASP A 348 -22.05 7.28 9.54
C ASP A 348 -21.75 8.75 9.14
N ARG A 349 -22.80 9.53 8.76
CA ARG A 349 -22.64 10.97 8.52
C ARG A 349 -22.27 11.72 9.81
N ILE A 350 -22.83 11.34 10.95
CA ILE A 350 -22.49 11.92 12.24
C ILE A 350 -21.02 11.74 12.57
N GLY A 351 -20.45 10.55 12.30
CA GLY A 351 -19.01 10.30 12.44
C GLY A 351 -18.18 11.30 11.63
N ALA A 352 -18.51 11.47 10.35
CA ALA A 352 -17.81 12.41 9.47
C ALA A 352 -17.96 13.88 9.93
N MET A 353 -19.16 14.30 10.41
CA MET A 353 -19.38 15.65 10.95
C MET A 353 -18.53 15.93 12.20
N ASN A 354 -18.42 14.95 13.10
CA ASN A 354 -17.60 15.10 14.30
C ASN A 354 -16.12 15.11 13.98
N LEU A 355 -15.65 14.32 13.01
CA LEU A 355 -14.28 14.37 12.52
C LEU A 355 -13.95 15.72 11.87
N HIS A 356 -14.87 16.26 11.07
CA HIS A 356 -14.75 17.62 10.53
C HIS A 356 -14.59 18.65 11.65
N ARG A 357 -15.46 18.60 12.67
CA ARG A 357 -15.40 19.50 13.84
C ARG A 357 -14.04 19.40 14.55
N MET A 358 -13.55 18.17 14.79
CA MET A 358 -12.23 17.97 15.42
C MET A 358 -11.09 18.54 14.56
N GLY A 359 -11.21 18.47 13.24
CA GLY A 359 -10.27 19.13 12.33
C GLY A 359 -10.31 20.64 12.38
N MET A 360 -11.50 21.24 12.51
CA MET A 360 -11.64 22.69 12.73
C MET A 360 -11.04 23.13 14.07
N GLU A 361 -11.29 22.37 15.13
CA GLU A 361 -10.71 22.62 16.46
C GLU A 361 -9.18 22.52 16.42
N TYR A 362 -8.63 21.53 15.70
CA TYR A 362 -7.20 21.39 15.46
C TYR A 362 -6.59 22.62 14.75
N LEU A 363 -7.24 23.16 13.69
CA LEU A 363 -6.77 24.35 12.99
C LEU A 363 -6.74 25.58 13.89
N VAL A 364 -7.79 25.79 14.68
CA VAL A 364 -7.84 26.93 15.64
C VAL A 364 -6.68 26.85 16.64
N GLN A 365 -6.37 25.66 17.15
CA GLN A 365 -5.25 25.47 18.07
C GLN A 365 -3.90 25.72 17.40
N CYS A 366 -3.71 25.26 16.17
CA CYS A 366 -2.45 25.51 15.43
C CYS A 366 -2.25 27.02 15.15
N GLN A 367 -3.31 27.76 14.86
CA GLN A 367 -3.28 29.20 14.61
C GLN A 367 -3.15 30.04 15.88
N GLY A 368 -3.69 29.56 17.00
CA GLY A 368 -3.67 30.24 18.30
C GLY A 368 -2.41 30.03 19.13
N GLY A 369 -1.42 29.27 18.66
CA GLY A 369 -0.16 29.04 19.37
C GLY A 369 -0.27 28.15 20.64
N MET A 370 -1.41 27.48 20.87
CA MET A 370 -1.58 26.55 21.99
C MET A 370 -1.07 25.14 21.67
N PRO A 371 -0.55 24.38 22.67
CA PRO A 371 -0.05 23.02 22.46
C PRO A 371 -1.14 22.09 21.92
N SER A 372 -0.73 21.23 20.97
CA SER A 372 -1.60 20.26 20.29
C SER A 372 -2.39 19.39 21.27
N LEU A 373 -3.64 19.05 20.92
CA LEU A 373 -4.41 18.00 21.57
C LEU A 373 -3.59 16.71 21.64
N ALA A 374 -3.38 16.19 22.85
CA ALA A 374 -2.77 14.88 23.03
C ALA A 374 -3.55 13.84 22.22
N GLY A 375 -2.96 13.30 21.16
CA GLY A 375 -3.58 12.26 20.31
C GLY A 375 -3.75 12.63 18.83
N SER A 376 -3.53 13.87 18.38
CA SER A 376 -3.52 14.17 16.95
C SER A 376 -2.11 13.97 16.38
N GLN A 377 -1.94 13.00 15.47
CA GLN A 377 -0.69 12.78 14.74
C GLN A 377 -0.85 13.21 13.29
N SER A 378 0.02 14.11 12.83
CA SER A 378 0.19 14.34 11.40
C SER A 378 0.89 13.12 10.81
N ILE A 379 0.26 12.46 9.85
CA ILE A 379 0.86 11.32 9.17
C ILE A 379 1.73 11.86 8.04
N GLY A 380 3.02 12.03 8.32
CA GLY A 380 4.03 12.04 7.26
C GLY A 380 4.09 10.65 6.62
N PRO A 381 4.41 10.52 5.33
CA PRO A 381 4.60 9.21 4.73
C PRO A 381 5.81 8.55 5.40
N ASP A 382 5.56 7.51 6.19
CA ASP A 382 6.59 6.60 6.66
C ASP A 382 7.05 5.76 5.47
N VAL A 383 8.08 6.27 4.77
CA VAL A 383 8.49 5.82 3.43
C VAL A 383 9.24 4.50 3.46
N THR A 384 9.59 4.00 4.67
CA THR A 384 10.45 2.82 4.83
C THR A 384 9.70 1.49 4.92
N ALA A 385 8.42 1.50 5.28
CA ALA A 385 7.66 0.27 5.52
C ALA A 385 6.97 -0.33 4.26
N ALA A 386 6.79 0.43 3.19
CA ALA A 386 6.02 -0.03 2.02
C ALA A 386 6.80 -0.93 1.04
N ALA A 387 8.13 -0.97 1.11
CA ALA A 387 8.95 -1.77 0.18
C ALA A 387 9.02 -3.26 0.54
N SER A 388 8.71 -3.66 1.77
CA SER A 388 8.90 -5.03 2.25
C SER A 388 7.65 -5.93 2.26
N ALA A 389 6.45 -5.38 2.07
CA ALA A 389 5.20 -6.14 2.27
C ALA A 389 4.66 -6.87 1.02
N VAL A 390 5.36 -6.86 -0.12
CA VAL A 390 4.88 -7.47 -1.40
C VAL A 390 5.54 -8.82 -1.72
N THR A 391 6.07 -9.53 -0.76
CA THR A 391 6.59 -10.87 -0.98
C THR A 391 5.88 -11.89 -0.09
N ASN A 392 4.74 -12.39 -0.52
CA ASN A 392 4.37 -13.79 -0.44
C ASN A 392 2.97 -14.02 -1.00
N VAL A 393 2.88 -14.68 -2.13
CA VAL A 393 2.14 -15.92 -2.39
C VAL A 393 2.36 -16.30 -3.84
N GLY A 394 2.86 -17.50 -4.04
CA GLY A 394 3.29 -18.02 -5.33
C GLY A 394 2.17 -18.51 -6.26
N GLY A 395 2.51 -18.53 -7.50
CA GLY A 395 2.36 -19.60 -8.48
C GLY A 395 1.11 -19.74 -9.32
N ARG A 396 1.30 -19.52 -10.60
CA ARG A 396 0.82 -20.15 -11.85
C ARG A 396 -0.53 -19.79 -12.46
N LYS A 397 -0.40 -19.35 -13.74
CA LYS A 397 -1.14 -19.52 -15.01
C LYS A 397 -2.66 -19.76 -14.94
N ALA A 398 -3.47 -19.25 -15.79
CA ALA A 398 -3.49 -18.94 -17.21
C ALA A 398 -4.74 -18.11 -17.60
N ASP A 399 -4.58 -17.39 -18.65
CA ASP A 399 -5.36 -17.13 -19.85
C ASP A 399 -6.81 -16.65 -19.82
N HIS A 400 -6.97 -15.70 -20.69
CA HIS A 400 -8.04 -15.24 -21.56
C HIS A 400 -9.03 -14.16 -21.09
N HIS A 401 -8.89 -13.08 -21.86
CA HIS A 401 -9.85 -12.08 -22.33
C HIS A 401 -11.22 -11.98 -21.61
N GLY A 402 -11.43 -10.82 -21.09
CA GLY A 402 -12.69 -10.26 -20.74
C GLY A 402 -12.44 -8.82 -20.30
N SER A 403 -12.76 -7.87 -21.16
CA SER A 403 -12.82 -6.45 -20.83
C SER A 403 -13.80 -6.27 -19.66
N VAL A 404 -13.26 -6.11 -18.46
CA VAL A 404 -14.08 -5.75 -17.31
C VAL A 404 -14.06 -4.24 -17.20
N THR A 405 -15.13 -3.62 -17.65
CA THR A 405 -15.47 -2.24 -17.35
C THR A 405 -15.37 -2.04 -15.83
N SER A 406 -14.57 -1.08 -15.42
CA SER A 406 -14.47 -0.65 -14.03
C SER A 406 -15.85 -0.28 -13.51
N PRO A 407 -16.30 -0.78 -12.37
CA PRO A 407 -17.56 -0.36 -11.80
C PRO A 407 -17.48 1.12 -11.44
N HIS A 408 -18.26 1.96 -12.08
CA HIS A 408 -18.49 3.34 -11.69
C HIS A 408 -19.15 3.34 -10.30
N LEU A 409 -18.38 3.57 -9.26
CA LEU A 409 -18.91 3.93 -7.95
C LEU A 409 -19.41 5.37 -8.05
N LYS A 410 -20.71 5.52 -8.25
CA LYS A 410 -21.34 6.84 -8.19
C LYS A 410 -21.32 7.33 -6.75
N ALA A 411 -20.80 8.54 -6.56
CA ALA A 411 -21.06 9.30 -5.35
C ALA A 411 -22.48 9.87 -5.46
N SER A 412 -23.36 9.55 -4.53
CA SER A 412 -24.64 10.21 -4.41
C SER A 412 -24.50 11.43 -3.50
N ALA A 413 -24.96 12.56 -3.96
CA ALA A 413 -24.96 13.83 -3.22
C ALA A 413 -25.91 13.82 -2.02
#